data_67f25a6bc29bbb6eeada058ab784c8f4
#
_entry.id   67f25a6bc29bbb6eeada058ab784c8f4
#
_cell.length_a   1.000
_cell.length_b   1.000
_cell.length_c   1.000
_cell.angle_alpha   90.00
_cell.angle_beta   90.00
_cell.angle_gamma   90.00
#
_symmetry.space_group_name_H-M   'P 1'
#
loop_
_entity.id
_entity.type
_entity.pdbx_description
1 polymer ?
#
loop_
_entity_poly.entity_id
_entity_poly.type
_entity_poly.pdbx_seq_one_letter_code
_entity_poly.pdbx_strand_id
1 'polypeptide(L)'
;MDRHTHLEGSLAPDWVRLEAARRHLSVPDLTEAFWRGEAHSFEAFIATFVFACGFLTSSEAVAVALGAAVKRLPPPEPGLPRGIDLWISPHWLVKERRQISLAHLWKGLEQGIETARCQGVRVAVVIDAVNHFGPAHGHEVLDLVLGERPSWVVGFSTGGMEKVPFREWAPVFERARKAGLRLAAHAGENGPASRIREAILEAGVQRIVHAVRAVEEPSILELLAERQIPVDVCLTSNHALVPGLDHHPLPGFLAAGIRCGLGTDDPGVMLCDLPGEWQRAMGTGISPEAAQRLQEQSAEDAWCFQIGT
;
A
#
# COMPACT_ATOMS: atom_id res chain seq x y z
N MET A 1 -5.78 -6.39 -10.82
CA MET A 1 -4.47 -6.30 -10.17
C MET A 1 -4.48 -5.15 -9.18
N ASP A 2 -4.29 -5.41 -7.89
CA ASP A 2 -4.14 -4.37 -6.86
C ASP A 2 -2.64 -4.13 -6.62
N ARG A 3 -2.15 -2.94 -6.97
CA ARG A 3 -0.73 -2.61 -6.94
C ARG A 3 -0.24 -2.17 -5.57
N HIS A 4 -1.17 -1.75 -4.72
CA HIS A 4 -0.85 -1.22 -3.41
C HIS A 4 -2.04 -1.38 -2.47
N THR A 5 -1.90 -2.27 -1.49
CA THR A 5 -2.88 -2.45 -0.43
C THR A 5 -2.19 -2.85 0.87
N HIS A 6 -2.54 -2.20 1.98
CA HIS A 6 -2.01 -2.51 3.30
C HIS A 6 -2.78 -3.65 3.97
N LEU A 7 -2.06 -4.63 4.52
CA LEU A 7 -2.66 -5.69 5.32
C LEU A 7 -3.44 -5.11 6.50
N GLU A 8 -2.85 -4.14 7.17
CA GLU A 8 -3.37 -3.47 8.36
C GLU A 8 -4.71 -2.79 8.10
N GLY A 9 -4.87 -2.19 6.92
CA GLY A 9 -6.08 -1.51 6.50
C GLY A 9 -7.09 -2.39 5.78
N SER A 10 -6.87 -3.71 5.70
CA SER A 10 -7.71 -4.61 4.88
C SER A 10 -8.87 -5.27 5.64
N LEU A 11 -8.87 -5.26 6.98
CA LEU A 11 -9.94 -5.88 7.75
C LEU A 11 -11.31 -5.23 7.47
N ALA A 12 -12.31 -6.04 7.18
CA ALA A 12 -13.66 -5.55 6.92
C ALA A 12 -14.31 -5.01 8.22
N PRO A 13 -15.01 -3.86 8.19
CA PRO A 13 -15.63 -3.28 9.37
C PRO A 13 -16.55 -4.23 10.14
N ASP A 14 -17.34 -5.02 9.45
CA ASP A 14 -18.25 -5.97 10.10
C ASP A 14 -17.50 -7.07 10.85
N TRP A 15 -16.38 -7.53 10.30
CA TRP A 15 -15.51 -8.46 11.00
C TRP A 15 -14.88 -7.80 12.25
N VAL A 16 -14.42 -6.55 12.13
CA VAL A 16 -13.86 -5.79 13.26
C VAL A 16 -14.90 -5.58 14.36
N ARG A 17 -16.14 -5.20 13.99
CA ARG A 17 -17.26 -5.05 14.95
C ARG A 17 -17.56 -6.37 15.68
N LEU A 18 -17.58 -7.48 14.94
CA LEU A 18 -17.82 -8.81 15.51
C LEU A 18 -16.71 -9.19 16.50
N GLU A 19 -15.46 -8.98 16.14
CA GLU A 19 -14.32 -9.27 17.02
C GLU A 19 -14.27 -8.33 18.23
N ALA A 20 -14.61 -7.04 18.05
CA ALA A 20 -14.75 -6.11 19.15
C ALA A 20 -15.80 -6.60 20.16
N ALA A 21 -16.97 -6.99 19.68
CA ALA A 21 -18.04 -7.53 20.53
C ALA A 21 -17.61 -8.81 21.28
N ARG A 22 -16.90 -9.74 20.61
CA ARG A 22 -16.35 -10.96 21.24
C ARG A 22 -15.33 -10.67 22.33
N ARG A 23 -14.59 -9.56 22.21
CA ARG A 23 -13.59 -9.12 23.19
C ARG A 23 -14.15 -8.13 24.21
N HIS A 24 -15.47 -7.89 24.21
CA HIS A 24 -16.15 -6.90 25.05
C HIS A 24 -15.57 -5.48 24.91
N LEU A 25 -15.15 -5.11 23.70
CA LEU A 25 -14.66 -3.80 23.33
C LEU A 25 -15.75 -3.01 22.61
N SER A 26 -15.91 -1.74 22.96
CA SER A 26 -16.73 -0.82 22.17
C SER A 26 -15.96 -0.30 20.98
N VAL A 27 -16.59 -0.25 19.81
CA VAL A 27 -16.05 0.49 18.66
C VAL A 27 -16.09 1.98 19.00
N PRO A 28 -15.00 2.74 18.84
CA PRO A 28 -15.00 4.17 19.13
C PRO A 28 -16.01 4.93 18.22
N ASP A 29 -16.70 5.93 18.78
CA ASP A 29 -17.70 6.73 18.05
C ASP A 29 -17.12 7.37 16.78
N LEU A 30 -15.87 7.84 16.85
CA LEU A 30 -15.18 8.43 15.69
C LEU A 30 -14.94 7.41 14.58
N THR A 31 -14.60 6.16 14.93
CA THR A 31 -14.46 5.04 14.02
C THR A 31 -15.78 4.69 13.34
N GLU A 32 -16.87 4.60 14.12
CA GLU A 32 -18.19 4.35 13.55
C GLU A 32 -18.65 5.49 12.64
N ALA A 33 -18.40 6.74 13.03
CA ALA A 33 -18.71 7.91 12.21
C ALA A 33 -17.90 7.90 10.89
N PHE A 34 -16.63 7.50 10.95
CA PHE A 34 -15.80 7.36 9.75
C PHE A 34 -16.35 6.29 8.80
N TRP A 35 -16.67 5.11 9.31
CA TRP A 35 -17.25 4.03 8.50
C TRP A 35 -18.67 4.32 7.97
N ARG A 36 -19.41 5.24 8.58
CA ARG A 36 -20.69 5.73 8.04
C ARG A 36 -20.54 6.90 7.06
N GLY A 37 -19.31 7.37 6.84
CA GLY A 37 -19.06 8.53 5.98
C GLY A 37 -19.48 9.87 6.61
N GLU A 38 -19.58 9.93 7.94
CA GLU A 38 -19.98 11.11 8.71
C GLU A 38 -18.76 11.91 9.22
N ALA A 39 -17.57 11.28 9.26
CA ALA A 39 -16.31 11.92 9.65
C ALA A 39 -15.28 11.76 8.52
N HIS A 40 -14.79 12.88 8.00
CA HIS A 40 -13.84 12.93 6.86
C HIS A 40 -12.58 13.70 7.27
N SER A 41 -11.90 13.25 8.32
CA SER A 41 -10.63 13.86 8.75
C SER A 41 -9.52 12.84 8.82
N PHE A 42 -8.28 13.30 8.66
CA PHE A 42 -7.10 12.46 8.87
C PHE A 42 -7.06 11.84 10.27
N GLU A 43 -7.55 12.58 11.30
CA GLU A 43 -7.67 12.07 12.66
C GLU A 43 -8.64 10.88 12.74
N ALA A 44 -9.81 10.98 12.10
CA ALA A 44 -10.80 9.91 12.05
C ALA A 44 -10.27 8.69 11.30
N PHE A 45 -9.54 8.90 10.20
CA PHE A 45 -8.84 7.84 9.48
C PHE A 45 -7.85 7.11 10.38
N ILE A 46 -6.91 7.84 11.00
CA ILE A 46 -5.88 7.23 11.86
C ILE A 46 -6.51 6.50 13.06
N ALA A 47 -7.53 7.08 13.70
CA ALA A 47 -8.22 6.42 14.80
C ALA A 47 -8.84 5.09 14.36
N THR A 48 -9.49 5.08 13.19
CA THR A 48 -10.11 3.89 12.62
C THR A 48 -9.07 2.85 12.20
N PHE A 49 -7.99 3.27 11.53
CA PHE A 49 -6.88 2.42 11.14
C PHE A 49 -6.23 1.74 12.37
N VAL A 50 -5.86 2.53 13.39
CA VAL A 50 -5.24 2.02 14.61
C VAL A 50 -6.16 1.06 15.36
N PHE A 51 -7.46 1.37 15.41
CA PHE A 51 -8.45 0.48 16.04
C PHE A 51 -8.56 -0.85 15.29
N ALA A 52 -8.72 -0.82 13.96
CA ALA A 52 -8.82 -2.02 13.13
C ALA A 52 -7.55 -2.87 13.21
N CYS A 53 -6.37 -2.27 13.12
CA CYS A 53 -5.08 -2.95 13.28
C CYS A 53 -4.95 -3.70 14.62
N GLY A 54 -5.59 -3.21 15.69
CA GLY A 54 -5.59 -3.82 17.01
C GLY A 54 -6.14 -5.26 17.04
N PHE A 55 -6.78 -5.69 15.96
CA PHE A 55 -7.33 -7.06 15.82
C PHE A 55 -6.39 -8.04 15.10
N LEU A 56 -5.27 -7.58 14.55
CA LEU A 56 -4.24 -8.44 13.94
C LEU A 56 -3.38 -9.13 15.01
N THR A 57 -4.00 -9.96 15.83
CA THR A 57 -3.37 -10.57 17.02
C THR A 57 -3.09 -12.08 16.90
N SER A 58 -3.47 -12.68 15.79
CA SER A 58 -3.26 -14.11 15.52
C SER A 58 -3.03 -14.40 14.05
N SER A 59 -2.49 -15.57 13.73
CA SER A 59 -2.32 -16.03 12.36
C SER A 59 -3.64 -16.07 11.59
N GLU A 60 -4.73 -16.42 12.25
CA GLU A 60 -6.07 -16.48 11.66
C GLU A 60 -6.55 -15.07 11.28
N ALA A 61 -6.36 -14.08 12.16
CA ALA A 61 -6.73 -12.70 11.88
C ALA A 61 -5.94 -12.12 10.69
N VAL A 62 -4.65 -12.44 10.60
CA VAL A 62 -3.79 -12.06 9.47
C VAL A 62 -4.30 -12.71 8.17
N ALA A 63 -4.59 -14.00 8.18
CA ALA A 63 -5.15 -14.70 7.01
C ALA A 63 -6.51 -14.14 6.61
N VAL A 64 -7.37 -13.76 7.58
CA VAL A 64 -8.66 -13.09 7.32
C VAL A 64 -8.45 -11.73 6.66
N ALA A 65 -7.49 -10.92 7.12
CA ALA A 65 -7.19 -9.62 6.55
C ALA A 65 -6.75 -9.75 5.08
N LEU A 66 -5.83 -10.65 4.78
CA LEU A 66 -5.44 -10.94 3.39
C LEU A 66 -6.61 -11.47 2.56
N GLY A 67 -7.43 -12.37 3.11
CA GLY A 67 -8.65 -12.85 2.45
C GLY A 67 -9.64 -11.72 2.16
N ALA A 68 -9.73 -10.72 3.02
CA ALA A 68 -10.55 -9.54 2.80
C ALA A 68 -10.01 -8.64 1.66
N ALA A 69 -8.68 -8.48 1.55
CA ALA A 69 -8.05 -7.82 0.40
C ALA A 69 -8.34 -8.58 -0.91
N VAL A 70 -8.20 -9.90 -0.92
CA VAL A 70 -8.50 -10.74 -2.11
C VAL A 70 -9.96 -10.59 -2.58
N LYS A 71 -10.92 -10.49 -1.65
CA LYS A 71 -12.34 -10.31 -1.98
C LYS A 71 -12.65 -8.97 -2.64
N ARG A 72 -11.77 -7.99 -2.52
CA ARG A 72 -11.92 -6.65 -3.13
C ARG A 72 -11.35 -6.56 -4.54
N LEU A 73 -10.73 -7.63 -5.03
CA LEU A 73 -10.38 -7.75 -6.44
C LEU A 73 -11.64 -8.01 -7.29
N PRO A 74 -11.63 -7.60 -8.57
CA PRO A 74 -12.69 -7.98 -9.49
C PRO A 74 -12.81 -9.51 -9.59
N PRO A 75 -14.01 -10.02 -9.99
CA PRO A 75 -14.17 -11.43 -10.25
C PRO A 75 -13.16 -11.92 -11.31
N PRO A 76 -12.84 -13.24 -11.33
CA PRO A 76 -11.91 -13.77 -12.33
C PRO A 76 -12.48 -13.61 -13.74
N GLU A 77 -11.65 -13.08 -14.65
CA GLU A 77 -11.97 -12.95 -16.06
C GLU A 77 -10.91 -13.74 -16.88
N PRO A 78 -11.34 -14.46 -17.94
CA PRO A 78 -10.40 -15.22 -18.79
C PRO A 78 -9.32 -14.32 -19.38
N GLY A 79 -8.04 -14.70 -19.20
CA GLY A 79 -6.90 -13.97 -19.76
C GLY A 79 -6.42 -12.78 -18.93
N LEU A 80 -7.15 -12.37 -17.88
CA LEU A 80 -6.70 -11.30 -17.00
C LEU A 80 -6.03 -11.86 -15.73
N PRO A 81 -4.77 -11.50 -15.47
CA PRO A 81 -4.09 -11.94 -14.27
C PRO A 81 -4.67 -11.25 -13.02
N ARG A 82 -4.80 -12.02 -11.93
CA ARG A 82 -5.23 -11.49 -10.62
C ARG A 82 -4.08 -11.53 -9.64
N GLY A 83 -3.85 -10.42 -8.96
CA GLY A 83 -2.75 -10.35 -8.00
C GLY A 83 -2.86 -9.16 -7.06
N ILE A 84 -2.06 -9.21 -6.00
CA ILE A 84 -1.93 -8.17 -4.99
C ILE A 84 -0.44 -7.99 -4.68
N ASP A 85 0.04 -6.76 -4.76
CA ASP A 85 1.24 -6.36 -4.05
C ASP A 85 0.78 -5.85 -2.67
N LEU A 86 1.00 -6.67 -1.64
CA LEU A 86 0.54 -6.45 -0.27
C LEU A 86 1.62 -5.79 0.56
N TRP A 87 1.29 -4.71 1.24
CA TRP A 87 2.21 -3.93 2.06
C TRP A 87 1.93 -4.21 3.54
N ILE A 88 2.99 -4.32 4.34
CA ILE A 88 2.88 -4.58 5.77
C ILE A 88 3.97 -3.85 6.55
N SER A 89 3.65 -3.42 7.77
CA SER A 89 4.57 -2.82 8.74
C SER A 89 4.85 -3.79 9.90
N PRO A 90 5.69 -4.84 9.72
CA PRO A 90 5.84 -5.91 10.70
C PRO A 90 6.46 -5.43 12.01
N HIS A 91 7.37 -4.46 11.97
CA HIS A 91 7.99 -3.91 13.17
C HIS A 91 6.93 -3.24 14.06
N TRP A 92 6.00 -2.50 13.44
CA TRP A 92 4.92 -1.84 14.17
C TRP A 92 4.02 -2.86 14.89
N LEU A 93 3.61 -3.93 14.21
CA LEU A 93 2.77 -5.00 14.78
C LEU A 93 3.50 -5.82 15.86
N VAL A 94 4.77 -6.15 15.61
CA VAL A 94 5.54 -7.11 16.44
C VAL A 94 6.27 -6.42 17.59
N LYS A 95 6.91 -5.27 17.37
CA LYS A 95 7.77 -4.59 18.34
C LYS A 95 7.08 -3.45 19.05
N GLU A 96 6.44 -2.54 18.32
CA GLU A 96 5.79 -1.36 18.91
C GLU A 96 4.49 -1.75 19.63
N ARG A 97 3.59 -2.43 18.92
CA ARG A 97 2.30 -2.86 19.46
C ARG A 97 2.40 -4.15 20.28
N ARG A 98 3.39 -5.01 20.02
CA ARG A 98 3.60 -6.31 20.66
C ARG A 98 2.36 -7.20 20.65
N GLN A 99 1.54 -7.09 19.62
CA GLN A 99 0.25 -7.76 19.55
C GLN A 99 0.31 -9.13 18.85
N ILE A 100 1.39 -9.39 18.10
CA ILE A 100 1.62 -10.66 17.41
C ILE A 100 3.12 -10.94 17.33
N SER A 101 3.53 -12.21 17.34
CA SER A 101 4.92 -12.58 17.08
C SER A 101 5.20 -12.62 15.57
N LEU A 102 6.47 -12.41 15.16
CA LEU A 102 6.85 -12.51 13.75
C LEU A 102 6.48 -13.89 13.14
N ALA A 103 6.71 -14.97 13.88
CA ALA A 103 6.36 -16.32 13.44
C ALA A 103 4.85 -16.49 13.18
N HIS A 104 4.00 -15.92 14.03
CA HIS A 104 2.55 -15.95 13.82
C HIS A 104 2.11 -15.04 12.67
N LEU A 105 2.76 -13.89 12.48
CA LEU A 105 2.52 -13.00 11.35
C LEU A 105 2.86 -13.71 10.03
N TRP A 106 4.05 -14.32 9.93
CA TRP A 106 4.47 -15.09 8.75
C TRP A 106 3.55 -16.28 8.48
N LYS A 107 3.18 -17.05 9.52
CA LYS A 107 2.24 -18.15 9.38
C LYS A 107 0.88 -17.71 8.84
N GLY A 108 0.35 -16.61 9.34
CA GLY A 108 -0.94 -16.07 8.86
C GLY A 108 -0.89 -15.60 7.43
N LEU A 109 0.20 -14.91 7.03
CA LEU A 109 0.43 -14.51 5.64
C LEU A 109 0.58 -15.73 4.72
N GLU A 110 1.34 -16.74 5.11
CA GLU A 110 1.50 -17.98 4.32
C GLU A 110 0.16 -18.66 4.08
N GLN A 111 -0.67 -18.80 5.13
CA GLN A 111 -2.02 -19.36 5.02
C GLN A 111 -2.92 -18.54 4.08
N GLY A 112 -2.87 -17.21 4.20
CA GLY A 112 -3.62 -16.29 3.36
C GLY A 112 -3.18 -16.34 1.91
N ILE A 113 -1.86 -16.38 1.66
CA ILE A 113 -1.25 -16.48 0.31
C ILE A 113 -1.64 -17.79 -0.37
N GLU A 114 -1.57 -18.90 0.36
CA GLU A 114 -1.98 -20.20 -0.18
C GLU A 114 -3.48 -20.22 -0.54
N THR A 115 -4.33 -19.64 0.33
CA THR A 115 -5.76 -19.50 0.07
C THR A 115 -6.02 -18.61 -1.17
N ALA A 116 -5.28 -17.51 -1.31
CA ALA A 116 -5.35 -16.63 -2.49
C ALA A 116 -4.90 -17.37 -3.77
N ARG A 117 -3.82 -18.16 -3.69
CA ARG A 117 -3.31 -18.97 -4.78
C ARG A 117 -4.36 -19.97 -5.29
N CYS A 118 -5.07 -20.64 -4.38
CA CYS A 118 -6.18 -21.54 -4.73
C CYS A 118 -7.34 -20.82 -5.46
N GLN A 119 -7.46 -19.49 -5.30
CA GLN A 119 -8.42 -18.64 -6.00
C GLN A 119 -7.85 -17.99 -7.26
N GLY A 120 -6.67 -18.41 -7.72
CA GLY A 120 -5.99 -17.85 -8.88
C GLY A 120 -5.43 -16.44 -8.65
N VAL A 121 -5.16 -16.06 -7.41
CA VAL A 121 -4.58 -14.76 -7.06
C VAL A 121 -3.12 -14.93 -6.62
N ARG A 122 -2.22 -14.17 -7.25
CA ARG A 122 -0.82 -14.09 -6.84
C ARG A 122 -0.62 -12.97 -5.83
N VAL A 123 0.21 -13.19 -4.82
CA VAL A 123 0.50 -12.19 -3.78
C VAL A 123 2.00 -12.06 -3.62
N ALA A 124 2.49 -10.81 -3.66
CA ALA A 124 3.83 -10.45 -3.19
C ALA A 124 3.69 -9.58 -1.94
N VAL A 125 4.66 -9.65 -1.05
CA VAL A 125 4.66 -8.83 0.16
C VAL A 125 5.81 -7.82 0.12
N VAL A 126 5.46 -6.57 0.42
CA VAL A 126 6.40 -5.45 0.57
C VAL A 126 6.44 -5.06 2.05
N ILE A 127 7.64 -5.01 2.59
CA ILE A 127 7.86 -4.59 3.98
C ILE A 127 7.90 -3.08 4.03
N ASP A 128 7.07 -2.49 4.87
CA ASP A 128 6.99 -1.05 5.05
C ASP A 128 7.60 -0.62 6.38
N ALA A 129 8.50 0.38 6.34
CA ALA A 129 9.01 1.07 7.50
C ALA A 129 8.32 2.43 7.64
N VAL A 130 8.20 2.94 8.86
CA VAL A 130 7.51 4.21 9.11
C VAL A 130 8.50 5.36 8.94
N ASN A 131 8.33 6.21 7.91
CA ASN A 131 9.26 7.27 7.56
C ASN A 131 9.57 8.21 8.73
N HIS A 132 8.57 8.69 9.45
CA HIS A 132 8.76 9.65 10.54
C HIS A 132 9.41 9.08 11.82
N PHE A 133 9.60 7.75 11.89
CA PHE A 133 10.40 7.12 12.95
C PHE A 133 11.91 7.16 12.63
N GLY A 134 12.27 7.49 11.40
CA GLY A 134 13.64 7.71 10.97
C GLY A 134 14.42 6.46 10.58
N PRO A 135 15.66 6.63 10.06
CA PRO A 135 16.46 5.53 9.50
C PRO A 135 16.84 4.43 10.50
N ALA A 136 17.00 4.77 11.79
CA ALA A 136 17.26 3.76 12.83
C ALA A 136 16.15 2.73 12.89
N HIS A 137 14.88 3.18 12.86
CA HIS A 137 13.72 2.30 12.76
C HIS A 137 13.78 1.42 11.49
N GLY A 138 14.18 1.99 10.35
CA GLY A 138 14.34 1.23 9.10
C GLY A 138 15.36 0.09 9.22
N HIS A 139 16.47 0.32 9.91
CA HIS A 139 17.44 -0.74 10.20
C HIS A 139 16.87 -1.82 11.12
N GLU A 140 16.10 -1.46 12.14
CA GLU A 140 15.42 -2.39 13.03
C GLU A 140 14.36 -3.24 12.31
N VAL A 141 13.62 -2.63 11.36
CA VAL A 141 12.70 -3.36 10.47
C VAL A 141 13.45 -4.41 9.65
N LEU A 142 14.58 -4.04 9.03
CA LEU A 142 15.40 -4.98 8.27
C LEU A 142 16.02 -6.07 9.15
N ASP A 143 16.47 -5.74 10.36
CA ASP A 143 16.97 -6.73 11.33
C ASP A 143 15.89 -7.75 11.70
N LEU A 144 14.65 -7.28 11.88
CA LEU A 144 13.53 -8.12 12.22
C LEU A 144 13.18 -9.13 11.11
N VAL A 145 13.20 -8.68 9.84
CA VAL A 145 12.63 -9.48 8.75
C VAL A 145 13.65 -10.29 7.96
N LEU A 146 14.92 -9.87 7.87
CA LEU A 146 15.88 -10.52 6.98
C LEU A 146 16.36 -11.88 7.46
N GLY A 147 16.33 -12.14 8.77
CA GLY A 147 16.78 -13.41 9.35
C GLY A 147 15.93 -14.63 8.95
N GLU A 148 14.63 -14.42 8.82
CA GLU A 148 13.64 -15.46 8.49
C GLU A 148 12.72 -15.00 7.34
N ARG A 149 13.28 -14.32 6.34
CA ARG A 149 12.53 -13.76 5.23
C ARG A 149 11.96 -14.84 4.31
N PRO A 150 10.61 -14.96 4.21
CA PRO A 150 9.98 -15.84 3.22
C PRO A 150 10.23 -15.33 1.79
N SER A 151 10.21 -16.23 0.80
CA SER A 151 10.47 -15.90 -0.62
C SER A 151 9.43 -14.95 -1.23
N TRP A 152 8.23 -14.93 -0.71
CA TRP A 152 7.17 -14.02 -1.14
C TRP A 152 7.32 -12.58 -0.60
N VAL A 153 8.28 -12.33 0.33
CA VAL A 153 8.71 -10.98 0.71
C VAL A 153 9.71 -10.48 -0.32
N VAL A 154 9.28 -9.58 -1.18
CA VAL A 154 10.03 -9.17 -2.37
C VAL A 154 10.51 -7.73 -2.36
N GLY A 155 9.95 -6.89 -1.49
CA GLY A 155 10.23 -5.45 -1.50
C GLY A 155 10.37 -4.85 -0.11
N PHE A 156 10.98 -3.66 -0.10
CA PHE A 156 11.09 -2.77 1.05
C PHE A 156 10.65 -1.36 0.67
N SER A 157 9.94 -0.71 1.57
CA SER A 157 9.40 0.63 1.37
C SER A 157 9.42 1.44 2.67
N THR A 158 9.01 2.70 2.55
CA THR A 158 8.64 3.56 3.68
C THR A 158 7.27 4.17 3.45
N GLY A 159 6.44 4.20 4.51
CA GLY A 159 5.13 4.84 4.55
C GLY A 159 4.96 5.79 5.74
N GLY A 160 3.75 6.27 5.96
CA GLY A 160 3.42 7.22 7.02
C GLY A 160 3.82 8.67 6.68
N MET A 161 3.98 9.53 7.71
CA MET A 161 4.29 10.94 7.48
C MET A 161 5.69 11.13 6.89
N GLU A 162 5.80 11.81 5.75
CA GLU A 162 7.03 12.07 4.99
C GLU A 162 7.92 13.16 5.64
N LYS A 163 8.22 13.02 6.94
CA LYS A 163 8.96 14.04 7.72
C LYS A 163 10.47 13.95 7.50
N VAL A 164 11.01 12.73 7.35
CA VAL A 164 12.45 12.51 7.23
C VAL A 164 12.85 12.46 5.75
N PRO A 165 13.82 13.28 5.32
CA PRO A 165 14.31 13.29 3.93
C PRO A 165 14.88 11.94 3.50
N PHE A 166 14.67 11.55 2.22
CA PHE A 166 15.13 10.25 1.71
C PHE A 166 16.66 10.14 1.65
N ARG A 167 17.41 11.25 1.61
CA ARG A 167 18.87 11.20 1.75
C ARG A 167 19.34 10.56 3.06
N GLU A 168 18.56 10.73 4.15
CA GLU A 168 18.86 10.10 5.43
C GLU A 168 18.51 8.60 5.43
N TRP A 169 17.52 8.21 4.62
CA TRP A 169 17.10 6.83 4.43
C TRP A 169 17.98 6.05 3.44
N ALA A 170 18.83 6.71 2.65
CA ALA A 170 19.66 6.08 1.62
C ALA A 170 20.45 4.86 2.12
N PRO A 171 21.10 4.87 3.33
CA PRO A 171 21.81 3.70 3.85
C PRO A 171 20.88 2.49 4.12
N VAL A 172 19.62 2.74 4.54
CA VAL A 172 18.63 1.69 4.80
C VAL A 172 18.20 1.04 3.50
N PHE A 173 17.85 1.87 2.49
CA PHE A 173 17.48 1.41 1.15
C PHE A 173 18.64 0.65 0.48
N GLU A 174 19.88 1.11 0.63
CA GLU A 174 21.06 0.40 0.14
C GLU A 174 21.19 -0.98 0.79
N ARG A 175 20.94 -1.09 2.09
CA ARG A 175 20.96 -2.36 2.81
C ARG A 175 19.85 -3.29 2.30
N ALA A 176 18.62 -2.78 2.12
CA ALA A 176 17.49 -3.55 1.57
C ALA A 176 17.82 -4.05 0.15
N ARG A 177 18.41 -3.20 -0.71
CA ARG A 177 18.83 -3.57 -2.06
C ARG A 177 19.89 -4.67 -2.05
N LYS A 178 20.91 -4.57 -1.18
CA LYS A 178 21.95 -5.61 -1.01
C LYS A 178 21.38 -6.95 -0.53
N ALA A 179 20.27 -6.91 0.21
CA ALA A 179 19.52 -8.10 0.61
C ALA A 179 18.61 -8.65 -0.51
N GLY A 180 18.63 -8.06 -1.70
CA GLY A 180 17.84 -8.49 -2.86
C GLY A 180 16.36 -8.08 -2.80
N LEU A 181 16.02 -7.06 -2.01
CA LEU A 181 14.68 -6.48 -1.99
C LEU A 181 14.55 -5.40 -3.07
N ARG A 182 13.40 -5.35 -3.72
CA ARG A 182 12.98 -4.24 -4.57
C ARG A 182 12.63 -3.05 -3.70
N LEU A 183 12.76 -1.85 -4.23
CA LEU A 183 12.65 -0.62 -3.44
C LEU A 183 11.47 0.22 -3.93
N ALA A 184 10.61 0.62 -3.00
CA ALA A 184 9.53 1.57 -3.25
C ALA A 184 9.46 2.61 -2.12
N ALA A 185 8.68 3.67 -2.31
CA ALA A 185 8.44 4.65 -1.28
C ALA A 185 7.08 5.33 -1.47
N HIS A 186 6.38 5.61 -0.37
CA HIS A 186 5.33 6.61 -0.33
C HIS A 186 6.01 7.98 -0.40
N ALA A 187 5.72 8.75 -1.43
CA ALA A 187 6.33 10.05 -1.62
C ALA A 187 5.43 11.02 -2.39
N GLY A 188 5.36 12.27 -1.93
CA GLY A 188 4.53 13.30 -2.53
C GLY A 188 3.04 13.09 -2.28
N GLU A 189 2.66 12.50 -1.17
CA GLU A 189 1.31 12.40 -0.65
C GLU A 189 1.07 13.50 0.40
N ASN A 190 1.72 13.35 1.56
CA ASN A 190 1.63 14.29 2.67
C ASN A 190 2.91 15.12 2.87
N GLY A 191 3.98 14.82 2.13
CA GLY A 191 5.21 15.59 2.01
C GLY A 191 5.27 16.40 0.71
N PRO A 192 6.27 17.29 0.55
CA PRO A 192 6.43 18.10 -0.66
C PRO A 192 6.80 17.24 -1.88
N ALA A 193 6.57 17.76 -3.10
CA ALA A 193 6.93 17.12 -4.36
C ALA A 193 8.41 16.71 -4.43
N SER A 194 9.32 17.47 -3.80
CA SER A 194 10.75 17.15 -3.71
C SER A 194 11.05 15.78 -3.09
N ARG A 195 10.14 15.23 -2.24
CA ARG A 195 10.28 13.88 -1.67
C ARG A 195 10.32 12.80 -2.74
N ILE A 196 9.56 12.98 -3.83
CA ILE A 196 9.58 12.05 -4.97
C ILE A 196 10.97 12.03 -5.60
N ARG A 197 11.55 13.21 -5.85
CA ARG A 197 12.90 13.34 -6.39
C ARG A 197 13.95 12.70 -5.49
N GLU A 198 13.89 12.99 -4.18
CA GLU A 198 14.80 12.40 -3.19
C GLU A 198 14.69 10.88 -3.16
N ALA A 199 13.48 10.33 -3.15
CA ALA A 199 13.26 8.88 -3.16
C ALA A 199 13.91 8.21 -4.38
N ILE A 200 13.77 8.81 -5.57
CA ILE A 200 14.35 8.27 -6.80
C ILE A 200 15.87 8.43 -6.82
N LEU A 201 16.39 9.62 -6.52
CA LEU A 201 17.81 9.93 -6.73
C LEU A 201 18.70 9.54 -5.57
N GLU A 202 18.23 9.66 -4.32
CA GLU A 202 19.00 9.43 -3.11
C GLU A 202 18.79 8.00 -2.55
N ALA A 203 17.53 7.56 -2.46
CA ALA A 203 17.23 6.21 -1.97
C ALA A 203 17.23 5.14 -3.08
N GLY A 204 17.19 5.54 -4.35
CA GLY A 204 17.25 4.64 -5.49
C GLY A 204 16.02 3.74 -5.63
N VAL A 205 14.84 4.26 -5.29
CA VAL A 205 13.58 3.51 -5.41
C VAL A 205 13.21 3.25 -6.86
N GLN A 206 12.52 2.15 -7.08
CA GLN A 206 12.10 1.66 -8.40
C GLN A 206 10.59 1.83 -8.63
N ARG A 207 9.86 2.31 -7.61
CA ARG A 207 8.41 2.54 -7.61
C ARG A 207 8.08 3.65 -6.60
N ILE A 208 7.14 4.50 -6.96
CA ILE A 208 6.59 5.52 -6.04
C ILE A 208 5.11 5.20 -5.79
N VAL A 209 4.68 5.32 -4.55
CA VAL A 209 3.26 5.26 -4.18
C VAL A 209 2.73 6.67 -4.05
N HIS A 210 1.51 6.90 -4.53
CA HIS A 210 0.76 8.15 -4.57
C HIS A 210 1.29 9.19 -5.56
N ALA A 211 2.45 9.80 -5.33
CA ALA A 211 3.06 10.85 -6.14
C ALA A 211 2.14 12.06 -6.45
N VAL A 212 1.08 12.30 -5.67
CA VAL A 212 0.01 13.26 -5.97
C VAL A 212 0.57 14.66 -6.24
N ARG A 213 1.61 15.06 -5.50
CA ARG A 213 2.23 16.37 -5.62
C ARG A 213 3.25 16.50 -6.76
N ALA A 214 3.47 15.44 -7.55
CA ALA A 214 4.39 15.51 -8.69
C ALA A 214 4.00 16.61 -9.71
N VAL A 215 2.70 16.90 -9.83
CA VAL A 215 2.18 17.94 -10.74
C VAL A 215 2.55 19.37 -10.31
N GLU A 216 3.00 19.57 -9.09
CA GLU A 216 3.47 20.88 -8.60
C GLU A 216 4.83 21.27 -9.22
N GLU A 217 5.61 20.28 -9.69
CA GLU A 217 6.93 20.48 -10.26
C GLU A 217 7.08 19.70 -11.59
N PRO A 218 7.00 20.36 -12.78
CA PRO A 218 7.11 19.68 -14.08
C PRO A 218 8.35 18.81 -14.24
N SER A 219 9.48 19.19 -13.64
CA SER A 219 10.72 18.41 -13.66
C SER A 219 10.64 17.08 -12.92
N ILE A 220 9.65 16.90 -12.03
CA ILE A 220 9.40 15.61 -11.36
C ILE A 220 8.58 14.69 -12.28
N LEU A 221 7.61 15.24 -13.02
CA LEU A 221 6.89 14.49 -14.04
C LEU A 221 7.86 13.98 -15.13
N GLU A 222 8.77 14.86 -15.58
CA GLU A 222 9.84 14.50 -16.54
C GLU A 222 10.72 13.38 -15.96
N LEU A 223 11.18 13.51 -14.70
CA LEU A 223 12.01 12.51 -14.03
C LEU A 223 11.32 11.14 -13.95
N LEU A 224 10.04 11.11 -13.56
CA LEU A 224 9.25 9.87 -13.47
C LEU A 224 9.11 9.21 -14.86
N ALA A 225 8.79 10.01 -15.89
CA ALA A 225 8.62 9.54 -17.25
C ALA A 225 9.93 9.05 -17.87
N GLU A 226 11.02 9.84 -17.78
CA GLU A 226 12.34 9.48 -18.34
C GLU A 226 12.94 8.24 -17.70
N ARG A 227 12.83 8.11 -16.38
CA ARG A 227 13.33 6.96 -15.64
C ARG A 227 12.39 5.77 -15.66
N GLN A 228 11.20 5.92 -16.26
CA GLN A 228 10.15 4.89 -16.29
C GLN A 228 9.83 4.34 -14.89
N ILE A 229 9.78 5.24 -13.90
CA ILE A 229 9.42 4.89 -12.52
C ILE A 229 7.90 4.75 -12.45
N PRO A 230 7.36 3.55 -12.18
CA PRO A 230 5.93 3.36 -12.05
C PRO A 230 5.39 4.01 -10.78
N VAL A 231 4.17 4.53 -10.90
CA VAL A 231 3.41 5.18 -9.81
C VAL A 231 2.20 4.33 -9.46
N ASP A 232 2.05 3.98 -8.18
CA ASP A 232 0.85 3.34 -7.66
C ASP A 232 -0.14 4.42 -7.20
N VAL A 233 -1.32 4.45 -7.83
CA VAL A 233 -2.34 5.46 -7.64
C VAL A 233 -3.49 4.91 -6.81
N CYS A 234 -3.83 5.59 -5.70
CA CYS A 234 -4.88 5.20 -4.77
C CYS A 234 -5.91 6.34 -4.68
N LEU A 235 -6.85 6.38 -5.65
CA LEU A 235 -7.72 7.55 -5.82
C LEU A 235 -8.61 7.84 -4.61
N THR A 236 -9.20 6.79 -4.03
CA THR A 236 -10.06 6.95 -2.84
C THR A 236 -9.27 7.50 -1.66
N SER A 237 -8.10 6.92 -1.36
CA SER A 237 -7.24 7.35 -0.28
C SER A 237 -6.71 8.77 -0.52
N ASN A 238 -6.20 9.05 -1.73
CA ASN A 238 -5.67 10.36 -2.06
C ASN A 238 -6.73 11.47 -1.94
N HIS A 239 -7.96 11.21 -2.38
CA HIS A 239 -9.05 12.17 -2.22
C HIS A 239 -9.41 12.42 -0.75
N ALA A 240 -9.35 11.38 0.07
CA ALA A 240 -9.69 11.48 1.50
C ALA A 240 -8.59 12.11 2.35
N LEU A 241 -7.30 11.86 2.01
CA LEU A 241 -6.16 12.19 2.89
C LEU A 241 -5.29 13.35 2.41
N VAL A 242 -5.38 13.73 1.12
CA VAL A 242 -4.58 14.85 0.58
C VAL A 242 -5.43 16.12 0.60
N PRO A 243 -5.13 17.10 1.49
CA PRO A 243 -5.90 18.33 1.57
C PRO A 243 -5.85 19.14 0.26
N GLY A 244 -7.01 19.62 -0.18
CA GLY A 244 -7.12 20.48 -1.37
C GLY A 244 -6.97 19.75 -2.70
N LEU A 245 -7.06 18.42 -2.71
CA LEU A 245 -7.06 17.64 -3.94
C LEU A 245 -8.47 17.60 -4.56
N ASP A 246 -8.82 18.65 -5.31
CA ASP A 246 -10.11 18.72 -6.01
C ASP A 246 -10.17 17.74 -7.19
N HIS A 247 -9.05 17.58 -7.90
CA HIS A 247 -8.91 16.70 -9.06
C HIS A 247 -7.65 15.84 -8.95
N HIS A 248 -7.81 14.53 -9.07
CA HIS A 248 -6.67 13.62 -9.03
C HIS A 248 -5.77 13.80 -10.27
N PRO A 249 -4.41 13.85 -10.11
CA PRO A 249 -3.48 14.11 -11.21
C PRO A 249 -3.28 12.95 -12.20
N LEU A 250 -3.98 11.83 -12.06
CA LEU A 250 -3.85 10.65 -12.94
C LEU A 250 -3.89 10.97 -14.44
N PRO A 251 -4.81 11.82 -14.97
CA PRO A 251 -4.79 12.18 -16.40
C PRO A 251 -3.48 12.86 -16.81
N GLY A 252 -2.95 13.72 -15.95
CA GLY A 252 -1.66 14.41 -16.16
C GLY A 252 -0.48 13.43 -16.16
N PHE A 253 -0.47 12.43 -15.27
CA PHE A 253 0.56 11.39 -15.24
C PHE A 253 0.57 10.58 -16.54
N LEU A 254 -0.61 10.12 -16.98
CA LEU A 254 -0.74 9.34 -18.22
C LEU A 254 -0.37 10.18 -19.46
N ALA A 255 -0.73 11.47 -19.49
CA ALA A 255 -0.36 12.38 -20.56
C ALA A 255 1.15 12.65 -20.60
N ALA A 256 1.82 12.69 -19.46
CA ALA A 256 3.29 12.79 -19.34
C ALA A 256 4.01 11.48 -19.67
N GLY A 257 3.31 10.39 -19.98
CA GLY A 257 3.91 9.08 -20.27
C GLY A 257 4.40 8.32 -19.04
N ILE A 258 3.95 8.71 -17.85
CA ILE A 258 4.28 8.02 -16.59
C ILE A 258 3.50 6.71 -16.54
N ARG A 259 4.18 5.63 -16.20
CA ARG A 259 3.58 4.30 -15.96
C ARG A 259 2.79 4.34 -14.66
N CYS A 260 1.52 3.98 -14.71
CA CYS A 260 0.65 3.98 -13.53
C CYS A 260 0.03 2.60 -13.29
N GLY A 261 -0.33 2.36 -12.03
CA GLY A 261 -1.16 1.23 -11.62
C GLY A 261 -2.10 1.65 -10.50
N LEU A 262 -3.24 0.96 -10.34
CA LEU A 262 -4.20 1.27 -9.29
C LEU A 262 -3.95 0.42 -8.04
N GLY A 263 -4.13 1.04 -6.88
CA GLY A 263 -4.10 0.42 -5.56
C GLY A 263 -5.29 0.85 -4.71
N THR A 264 -5.69 0.03 -3.77
CA THR A 264 -6.79 0.32 -2.84
C THR A 264 -6.32 0.94 -1.53
N ASP A 265 -5.01 0.89 -1.24
CA ASP A 265 -4.39 1.40 -0.02
C ASP A 265 -4.91 0.70 1.25
N ASP A 266 -5.85 1.29 1.98
CA ASP A 266 -6.47 0.78 3.20
C ASP A 266 -7.94 0.41 2.99
N PRO A 267 -8.26 -0.61 2.18
CA PRO A 267 -9.60 -0.79 1.63
C PRO A 267 -10.69 -1.15 2.66
N GLY A 268 -10.33 -1.74 3.80
CA GLY A 268 -11.25 -1.99 4.90
C GLY A 268 -11.57 -0.74 5.70
N VAL A 269 -10.60 0.15 5.84
CA VAL A 269 -10.76 1.43 6.53
C VAL A 269 -11.49 2.41 5.62
N MET A 270 -11.05 2.54 4.37
CA MET A 270 -11.58 3.50 3.37
C MET A 270 -12.88 3.04 2.69
N LEU A 271 -13.34 1.82 2.96
CA LEU A 271 -14.55 1.24 2.36
C LEU A 271 -14.51 1.25 0.82
N CYS A 272 -13.35 0.96 0.25
CA CYS A 272 -13.16 0.88 -1.19
C CYS A 272 -12.80 -0.52 -1.66
N ASP A 273 -12.86 -0.72 -2.96
CA ASP A 273 -12.42 -1.93 -3.65
C ASP A 273 -11.79 -1.57 -5.00
N LEU A 274 -11.10 -2.51 -5.62
CA LEU A 274 -10.43 -2.24 -6.89
C LEU A 274 -11.39 -1.91 -8.04
N PRO A 275 -12.58 -2.52 -8.18
CA PRO A 275 -13.57 -2.05 -9.15
C PRO A 275 -13.98 -0.59 -8.94
N GLY A 276 -14.16 -0.14 -7.69
CA GLY A 276 -14.44 1.25 -7.35
C GLY A 276 -13.29 2.19 -7.73
N GLU A 277 -12.04 1.79 -7.50
CA GLU A 277 -10.87 2.55 -7.95
C GLU A 277 -10.84 2.71 -9.48
N TRP A 278 -11.19 1.65 -10.23
CA TRP A 278 -11.33 1.72 -11.68
C TRP A 278 -12.44 2.68 -12.11
N GLN A 279 -13.61 2.65 -11.45
CA GLN A 279 -14.70 3.60 -11.74
C GLN A 279 -14.26 5.06 -11.48
N ARG A 280 -13.53 5.30 -10.39
CA ARG A 280 -12.97 6.63 -10.08
C ARG A 280 -11.95 7.05 -11.14
N ALA A 281 -11.05 6.15 -11.55
CA ALA A 281 -10.06 6.43 -12.59
C ALA A 281 -10.75 6.83 -13.91
N MET A 282 -11.77 6.10 -14.34
CA MET A 282 -12.58 6.48 -15.51
C MET A 282 -13.28 7.82 -15.32
N GLY A 283 -13.75 8.11 -14.11
CA GLY A 283 -14.39 9.38 -13.74
C GLY A 283 -13.46 10.60 -13.83
N THR A 284 -12.13 10.41 -13.85
CA THR A 284 -11.17 11.52 -14.08
C THR A 284 -11.11 11.98 -15.54
N GLY A 285 -11.81 11.31 -16.46
CA GLY A 285 -11.86 11.69 -17.87
C GLY A 285 -10.71 11.11 -18.71
N ILE A 286 -10.04 10.05 -18.23
CA ILE A 286 -9.05 9.33 -19.06
C ILE A 286 -9.73 8.67 -20.27
N SER A 287 -9.03 8.63 -21.43
CA SER A 287 -9.56 7.98 -22.62
C SER A 287 -9.58 6.43 -22.45
N PRO A 288 -10.41 5.72 -23.25
CA PRO A 288 -10.40 4.25 -23.25
C PRO A 288 -9.02 3.65 -23.52
N GLU A 289 -8.23 4.25 -24.42
CA GLU A 289 -6.88 3.82 -24.74
C GLU A 289 -5.91 4.04 -23.57
N ALA A 290 -6.08 5.13 -22.82
CA ALA A 290 -5.30 5.39 -21.61
C ALA A 290 -5.68 4.40 -20.50
N ALA A 291 -6.96 4.07 -20.35
CA ALA A 291 -7.42 3.06 -19.40
C ALA A 291 -6.89 1.67 -19.73
N GLN A 292 -6.86 1.29 -21.02
CA GLN A 292 -6.27 0.02 -21.45
C GLN A 292 -4.78 -0.03 -21.11
N ARG A 293 -4.02 1.02 -21.44
CA ARG A 293 -2.59 1.09 -21.07
C ARG A 293 -2.38 1.02 -19.56
N LEU A 294 -3.20 1.70 -18.77
CA LEU A 294 -3.16 1.63 -17.31
C LEU A 294 -3.35 0.18 -16.80
N GLN A 295 -4.26 -0.58 -17.39
CA GLN A 295 -4.50 -1.97 -17.04
C GLN A 295 -3.32 -2.86 -17.40
N GLU A 296 -2.76 -2.73 -18.60
CA GLU A 296 -1.59 -3.46 -19.06
C GLU A 296 -0.37 -3.18 -18.18
N GLN A 297 -0.07 -1.89 -17.93
CA GLN A 297 1.03 -1.45 -17.07
C GLN A 297 0.87 -1.92 -15.62
N SER A 298 -0.36 -1.90 -15.09
CA SER A 298 -0.63 -2.43 -13.75
C SER A 298 -0.19 -3.89 -13.60
N ALA A 299 -0.40 -4.72 -14.62
CA ALA A 299 0.00 -6.11 -14.59
C ALA A 299 1.52 -6.29 -14.83
N GLU A 300 2.09 -5.58 -15.80
CA GLU A 300 3.52 -5.66 -16.15
C GLU A 300 4.43 -5.26 -14.99
N ASP A 301 4.08 -4.18 -14.28
CA ASP A 301 4.89 -3.62 -13.19
C ASP A 301 4.61 -4.27 -11.83
N ALA A 302 3.62 -5.14 -11.74
CA ALA A 302 3.27 -5.80 -10.50
C ALA A 302 4.34 -6.79 -10.04
N TRP A 303 4.76 -6.65 -8.81
CA TRP A 303 5.81 -7.48 -8.25
C TRP A 303 5.36 -8.93 -8.01
N CYS A 304 4.07 -9.15 -7.73
CA CYS A 304 3.53 -10.50 -7.53
C CYS A 304 3.59 -11.38 -8.78
N PHE A 305 3.69 -10.81 -9.99
CA PHE A 305 3.86 -11.58 -11.23
C PHE A 305 5.32 -11.81 -11.61
N GLN A 306 6.24 -11.16 -10.90
CA GLN A 306 7.68 -11.24 -11.16
C GLN A 306 8.42 -12.11 -10.11
N ILE A 307 7.69 -12.74 -9.18
CA ILE A 307 8.23 -13.77 -8.31
C ILE A 307 8.37 -15.05 -9.13
N GLY A 308 9.54 -15.70 -9.07
CA GLY A 308 9.74 -17.02 -9.69
C GLY A 308 8.69 -18.01 -9.19
N THR A 309 8.08 -18.73 -10.13
CA THR A 309 7.13 -19.82 -9.83
C THR A 309 7.84 -21.02 -9.26
#